data_13ff63b275caab8c183e5deea758bb83
#
_entry.id   13ff63b275caab8c183e5deea758bb83
#
_cell.length_a   1.000
_cell.length_b   1.000
_cell.length_c   1.000
_cell.angle_alpha   90.00
_cell.angle_beta   90.00
_cell.angle_gamma   90.00
#
_symmetry.space_group_name_H-M   'P 1'
#
loop_
_entity.id
_entity.type
_entity.pdbx_description
1 polymer ?
#
loop_
_entity_poly.entity_id
_entity_poly.type
_entity_poly.pdbx_seq_one_letter_code
_entity_poly.pdbx_strand_id
1 'polypeptide(L)'
;MPQTSIDDDISMNQLIQLYTTWAGQAPAHVEKLAGAGSNRQYFRLTGADGQTVIGVLGTSHDEDHAFVYLDRHFMQRKLPVPRVLAVSSDEMCYLQTDLGSTSLFDAIRGGREAGGRYNLAEKELLKRTIRQLPNLQIRGAIGLDWNNCYPQPEFDEDNVLFDLNYFKYCFLKPTELEFHEVKLQASFRRFAKDLIAEPTESFMYRDFQARNIMLDAEGNPFFIDFQGGRKGPYYYDLASFLWQASAKYSFKLRRDLIAEYYHALSHYIEVPSVRHFAGRLSLFVLFRTLQVLGAYGFRGYFEHKQHFIDSIPPAIQNLRDLLALREDVLPYPYLREVLTALANLPQFAPKKDEMQPRKDGFKTTDSSIYPKNPQDGLPTFSKYDGKGPLVVRVYSFSYKKGIPEDPSGNGGGYVFDCRSTHNPGRYEPYKKLTGLDEPVIRFLEDDGEIVEFLQHVYALADHHVARYIQRGFTSLMFCFGCTGGQHRSVYSAQHLAEHIHEKFGIEVQIVHREQNIRQTLEAVTDK
;
A
#
# COMPACT_ATOMS: atom_id res chain seq x y z
N MET A 1 35.80 25.33 2.20
CA MET A 1 34.51 26.03 2.19
C MET A 1 34.05 26.03 0.74
N PRO A 2 32.87 25.47 0.38
CA PRO A 2 32.35 25.61 -0.97
C PRO A 2 32.00 27.11 -1.16
N GLN A 3 32.40 27.67 -2.27
CA GLN A 3 32.02 29.02 -2.69
C GLN A 3 30.49 28.99 -2.93
N THR A 4 29.72 29.66 -2.06
CA THR A 4 28.35 30.07 -2.35
C THR A 4 28.38 30.98 -3.57
N SER A 5 27.55 30.74 -4.56
CA SER A 5 27.46 31.61 -5.73
C SER A 5 26.87 32.96 -5.31
N ILE A 6 27.22 34.05 -6.01
CA ILE A 6 26.67 35.38 -5.76
C ILE A 6 25.13 35.37 -5.85
N ASP A 7 24.56 34.49 -6.69
CA ASP A 7 23.12 34.29 -6.85
C ASP A 7 22.45 33.68 -5.61
N ASP A 8 23.14 32.76 -4.90
CA ASP A 8 22.63 32.16 -3.64
C ASP A 8 22.53 33.23 -2.53
N ASP A 9 23.49 34.17 -2.46
CA ASP A 9 23.48 35.24 -1.46
C ASP A 9 22.36 36.27 -1.75
N ILE A 10 22.09 36.60 -3.01
CA ILE A 10 21.01 37.51 -3.41
C ILE A 10 19.66 36.91 -3.06
N SER A 11 19.41 35.64 -3.41
CA SER A 11 18.17 34.92 -3.13
C SER A 11 17.90 34.76 -1.63
N MET A 12 18.94 34.51 -0.84
CA MET A 12 18.83 34.45 0.62
C MET A 12 18.46 35.79 1.23
N ASN A 13 19.06 36.89 0.74
CA ASN A 13 18.73 38.25 1.21
C ASN A 13 17.25 38.60 0.90
N GLN A 14 16.73 38.19 -0.26
CA GLN A 14 15.33 38.36 -0.62
C GLN A 14 14.40 37.60 0.35
N LEU A 15 14.72 36.36 0.72
CA LEU A 15 13.98 35.58 1.70
C LEU A 15 13.96 36.25 3.09
N ILE A 16 15.11 36.70 3.57
CA ILE A 16 15.23 37.39 4.86
C ILE A 16 14.43 38.70 4.83
N GLN A 17 14.46 39.45 3.73
CA GLN A 17 13.69 40.68 3.57
C GLN A 17 12.18 40.41 3.57
N LEU A 18 11.73 39.35 2.87
CA LEU A 18 10.34 38.92 2.88
C LEU A 18 9.87 38.57 4.30
N TYR A 19 10.68 37.78 5.04
CA TYR A 19 10.41 37.46 6.44
C TYR A 19 10.35 38.72 7.31
N THR A 20 11.32 39.63 7.17
CA THR A 20 11.39 40.88 7.95
C THR A 20 10.16 41.75 7.71
N THR A 21 9.72 41.82 6.46
CA THR A 21 8.50 42.58 6.09
C THR A 21 7.24 41.95 6.70
N TRP A 22 7.15 40.60 6.71
CA TRP A 22 6.04 39.88 7.26
C TRP A 22 6.01 39.88 8.81
N ALA A 23 7.16 39.64 9.45
CA ALA A 23 7.27 39.51 10.92
C ALA A 23 7.52 40.85 11.64
N GLY A 24 7.87 41.92 10.90
CA GLY A 24 8.26 43.22 11.46
C GLY A 24 9.70 43.29 12.01
N GLN A 25 10.43 42.18 12.00
CA GLN A 25 11.82 42.08 12.45
C GLN A 25 12.55 40.94 11.71
N ALA A 26 13.89 41.01 11.66
CA ALA A 26 14.68 39.97 11.02
C ALA A 26 14.61 38.65 11.81
N PRO A 27 14.75 37.47 11.14
CA PRO A 27 14.78 36.20 11.82
C PRO A 27 16.00 36.11 12.75
N ALA A 28 15.86 35.54 13.94
CA ALA A 28 16.94 35.32 14.88
C ALA A 28 17.87 34.18 14.43
N HIS A 29 17.32 33.20 13.69
CA HIS A 29 18.07 32.07 13.16
C HIS A 29 17.50 31.61 11.81
N VAL A 30 18.39 31.18 10.90
CA VAL A 30 18.06 30.63 9.59
C VAL A 30 18.77 29.30 9.43
N GLU A 31 18.03 28.21 9.25
CA GLU A 31 18.55 26.86 9.05
C GLU A 31 18.17 26.36 7.66
N LYS A 32 19.12 25.95 6.85
CA LYS A 32 18.85 25.29 5.56
C LYS A 32 18.40 23.86 5.80
N LEU A 33 17.22 23.50 5.29
CA LEU A 33 16.69 22.16 5.38
C LEU A 33 17.23 21.28 4.24
N ALA A 34 17.37 19.98 4.50
CA ALA A 34 17.77 19.03 3.48
C ALA A 34 16.66 18.90 2.41
N GLY A 35 16.99 19.21 1.16
CA GLY A 35 16.07 19.05 0.04
C GLY A 35 15.85 17.57 -0.34
N ALA A 36 14.62 17.16 -0.55
CA ALA A 36 14.25 15.78 -0.93
C ALA A 36 14.04 15.62 -2.44
N GLY A 37 14.98 16.08 -3.27
CA GLY A 37 14.97 15.83 -4.73
C GLY A 37 14.34 16.94 -5.60
N SER A 38 13.86 18.02 -5.02
CA SER A 38 13.46 19.25 -5.73
C SER A 38 14.67 20.19 -5.92
N ASN A 39 14.65 21.01 -6.96
CA ASN A 39 15.61 22.10 -7.13
C ASN A 39 15.31 23.28 -6.20
N ARG A 40 14.15 23.33 -5.57
CA ARG A 40 13.79 24.33 -4.57
C ARG A 40 14.66 24.20 -3.33
N GLN A 41 14.95 25.33 -2.67
CA GLN A 41 15.64 25.36 -1.41
C GLN A 41 14.68 25.73 -0.29
N TYR A 42 14.74 25.00 0.81
CA TYR A 42 13.88 25.18 1.97
C TYR A 42 14.70 25.62 3.18
N PHE A 43 14.18 26.59 3.91
CA PHE A 43 14.83 27.16 5.10
C PHE A 43 13.84 27.26 6.24
N ARG A 44 14.25 26.88 7.44
CA ARG A 44 13.50 27.18 8.66
C ARG A 44 14.00 28.50 9.22
N LEU A 45 13.09 29.47 9.33
CA LEU A 45 13.37 30.77 9.90
C LEU A 45 12.72 30.83 11.29
N THR A 46 13.53 31.16 12.32
CA THR A 46 13.08 31.26 13.70
C THR A 46 13.04 32.72 14.12
N GLY A 47 11.91 33.17 14.61
CA GLY A 47 11.74 34.52 15.17
C GLY A 47 12.36 34.67 16.56
N ALA A 48 12.49 35.89 17.05
CA ALA A 48 12.97 36.17 18.40
C ALA A 48 12.05 35.59 19.50
N ASP A 49 10.79 35.36 19.18
CA ASP A 49 9.79 34.72 20.04
C ASP A 49 9.84 33.17 20.01
N GLY A 50 10.76 32.60 19.23
CA GLY A 50 10.91 31.16 19.04
C GLY A 50 9.92 30.53 18.04
N GLN A 51 9.01 31.30 17.43
CA GLN A 51 8.13 30.78 16.39
C GLN A 51 8.91 30.50 15.11
N THR A 52 8.53 29.43 14.41
CA THR A 52 9.20 29.00 13.17
C THR A 52 8.27 29.08 11.98
N VAL A 53 8.83 29.44 10.83
CA VAL A 53 8.19 29.37 9.52
C VAL A 53 9.14 28.75 8.52
N ILE A 54 8.60 28.18 7.45
CA ILE A 54 9.39 27.67 6.34
C ILE A 54 9.44 28.73 5.24
N GLY A 55 10.66 29.13 4.88
CA GLY A 55 10.94 29.95 3.72
C GLY A 55 11.35 29.07 2.55
N VAL A 56 10.84 29.37 1.38
CA VAL A 56 11.12 28.64 0.14
C VAL A 56 11.71 29.58 -0.89
N LEU A 57 12.82 29.16 -1.49
CA LEU A 57 13.39 29.78 -2.69
C LEU A 57 13.10 28.88 -3.88
N GLY A 58 12.31 29.40 -4.80
CA GLY A 58 11.90 28.70 -6.02
C GLY A 58 12.97 28.71 -7.11
N THR A 59 12.74 27.91 -8.12
CA THR A 59 13.58 27.83 -9.33
C THR A 59 12.76 27.96 -10.62
N SER A 60 11.43 28.01 -10.50
CA SER A 60 10.50 28.14 -11.62
C SER A 60 9.27 28.95 -11.17
N HIS A 61 9.09 30.12 -11.77
CA HIS A 61 7.94 30.99 -11.49
C HIS A 61 6.60 30.25 -11.61
N ASP A 62 6.39 29.52 -12.71
CA ASP A 62 5.11 28.85 -12.97
C ASP A 62 4.82 27.74 -11.93
N GLU A 63 5.85 27.05 -11.47
CA GLU A 63 5.71 26.02 -10.43
C GLU A 63 5.41 26.62 -9.07
N ASP A 64 6.06 27.75 -8.72
CA ASP A 64 5.84 28.43 -7.46
C ASP A 64 4.50 29.15 -7.44
N HIS A 65 4.10 29.76 -8.55
CA HIS A 65 2.75 30.31 -8.74
C HIS A 65 1.67 29.23 -8.52
N ALA A 66 1.83 28.06 -9.14
CA ALA A 66 0.90 26.95 -8.98
C ALA A 66 0.81 26.51 -7.50
N PHE A 67 1.94 26.41 -6.79
CA PHE A 67 1.94 26.08 -5.37
C PHE A 67 1.15 27.10 -4.55
N VAL A 68 1.48 28.38 -4.69
CA VAL A 68 0.83 29.50 -3.95
C VAL A 68 -0.67 29.57 -4.25
N TYR A 69 -1.06 29.40 -5.52
CA TYR A 69 -2.45 29.38 -5.93
C TYR A 69 -3.22 28.21 -5.30
N LEU A 70 -2.70 26.99 -5.44
CA LEU A 70 -3.32 25.78 -4.90
C LEU A 70 -3.42 25.83 -3.37
N ASP A 71 -2.35 26.27 -2.68
CA ASP A 71 -2.36 26.42 -1.23
C ASP A 71 -3.49 27.35 -0.75
N ARG A 72 -3.61 28.55 -1.34
CA ARG A 72 -4.68 29.51 -1.02
C ARG A 72 -6.07 28.93 -1.26
N HIS A 73 -6.22 28.21 -2.37
CA HIS A 73 -7.47 27.54 -2.72
C HIS A 73 -7.83 26.43 -1.69
N PHE A 74 -6.87 25.60 -1.30
CA PHE A 74 -7.07 24.53 -0.33
C PHE A 74 -7.32 25.06 1.08
N MET A 75 -6.62 26.11 1.47
CA MET A 75 -6.82 26.76 2.76
C MET A 75 -8.23 27.35 2.91
N GLN A 76 -8.79 27.96 1.86
CA GLN A 76 -10.19 28.45 1.87
C GLN A 76 -11.20 27.30 2.13
N ARG A 77 -10.84 26.06 1.78
CA ARG A 77 -11.64 24.84 1.99
C ARG A 77 -11.29 24.09 3.27
N LYS A 78 -10.38 24.64 4.09
CA LYS A 78 -9.90 24.05 5.33
C LYS A 78 -9.33 22.65 5.12
N LEU A 79 -8.59 22.46 4.02
CA LEU A 79 -7.86 21.22 3.76
C LEU A 79 -6.53 21.23 4.52
N PRO A 80 -6.00 20.06 4.91
CA PRO A 80 -4.79 19.93 5.70
C PRO A 80 -3.53 20.14 4.83
N VAL A 81 -3.23 21.39 4.54
CA VAL A 81 -2.04 21.83 3.79
C VAL A 81 -1.31 22.91 4.59
N PRO A 82 -0.03 23.22 4.31
CA PRO A 82 0.62 24.39 4.90
C PRO A 82 -0.16 25.65 4.53
N ARG A 83 0.04 26.72 5.27
CA ARG A 83 -0.56 28.01 4.96
C ARG A 83 0.54 28.94 4.43
N VAL A 84 0.39 29.41 3.20
CA VAL A 84 1.23 30.49 2.67
C VAL A 84 0.98 31.78 3.46
N LEU A 85 2.03 32.37 4.01
CA LEU A 85 2.01 33.52 4.92
C LEU A 85 2.38 34.83 4.20
N ALA A 86 3.37 34.77 3.31
CA ALA A 86 3.82 35.88 2.49
C ALA A 86 4.44 35.36 1.19
N VAL A 87 4.41 36.18 0.15
CA VAL A 87 4.96 35.87 -1.19
C VAL A 87 5.68 37.10 -1.69
N SER A 88 6.86 36.94 -2.30
CA SER A 88 7.58 38.02 -2.97
C SER A 88 6.85 38.51 -4.22
N SER A 89 7.16 39.71 -4.66
CA SER A 89 6.49 40.33 -5.83
C SER A 89 6.73 39.59 -7.15
N ASP A 90 7.81 38.82 -7.24
CA ASP A 90 8.19 37.97 -8.38
C ASP A 90 7.74 36.52 -8.23
N GLU A 91 7.05 36.19 -7.14
CA GLU A 91 6.58 34.84 -6.76
C GLU A 91 7.67 33.76 -6.68
N MET A 92 8.95 34.15 -6.71
CA MET A 92 10.08 33.19 -6.63
C MET A 92 10.49 32.86 -5.18
N CYS A 93 9.87 33.55 -4.20
CA CYS A 93 10.15 33.38 -2.78
C CYS A 93 8.83 33.47 -1.99
N TYR A 94 8.62 32.54 -1.07
CA TYR A 94 7.43 32.58 -0.21
C TYR A 94 7.71 32.00 1.19
N LEU A 95 6.87 32.41 2.13
CA LEU A 95 6.83 31.88 3.51
C LEU A 95 5.59 31.04 3.70
N GLN A 96 5.74 29.93 4.39
CA GLN A 96 4.62 29.07 4.78
C GLN A 96 4.76 28.61 6.24
N THR A 97 3.67 28.11 6.82
CA THR A 97 3.68 27.53 8.17
C THR A 97 4.67 26.37 8.26
N ASP A 98 5.38 26.29 9.37
CA ASP A 98 6.22 25.14 9.69
C ASP A 98 5.35 24.03 10.28
N LEU A 99 5.30 22.90 9.59
CA LEU A 99 4.57 21.69 10.00
C LEU A 99 5.45 20.73 10.84
N GLY A 100 6.59 21.20 11.30
CA GLY A 100 7.56 20.40 12.06
C GLY A 100 8.49 19.58 11.17
N SER A 101 9.04 18.49 11.73
CA SER A 101 10.08 17.69 11.06
C SER A 101 9.68 16.23 10.84
N THR A 102 8.49 15.81 11.29
CA THR A 102 8.07 14.41 11.23
C THR A 102 7.25 14.15 9.99
N SER A 103 7.84 13.46 9.01
CA SER A 103 7.08 12.94 7.87
C SER A 103 6.42 11.60 8.20
N LEU A 104 5.35 11.26 7.49
CA LEU A 104 4.76 9.91 7.55
C LEU A 104 5.83 8.87 7.17
N PHE A 105 6.70 9.17 6.20
CA PHE A 105 7.80 8.30 5.80
C PHE A 105 8.71 7.94 6.97
N ASP A 106 9.06 8.90 7.83
CA ASP A 106 9.87 8.66 9.02
C ASP A 106 9.10 7.96 10.13
N ALA A 107 7.84 8.34 10.34
CA ALA A 107 6.99 7.74 11.37
C ALA A 107 6.71 6.25 11.15
N ILE A 108 6.72 5.79 9.89
CA ILE A 108 6.52 4.37 9.53
C ILE A 108 7.84 3.66 9.15
N ARG A 109 8.97 4.18 9.58
CA ARG A 109 10.31 3.62 9.27
C ARG A 109 10.45 2.18 9.77
N GLY A 110 9.98 1.91 10.99
CA GLY A 110 10.07 0.59 11.61
C GLY A 110 9.47 -0.52 10.75
N GLY A 111 8.27 -0.33 10.25
CA GLY A 111 7.60 -1.29 9.35
C GLY A 111 8.31 -1.48 8.02
N ARG A 112 8.88 -0.40 7.43
CA ARG A 112 9.66 -0.49 6.18
C ARG A 112 10.97 -1.27 6.37
N GLU A 113 11.71 -0.99 7.43
CA GLU A 113 12.96 -1.67 7.79
C GLU A 113 12.71 -3.13 8.20
N ALA A 114 11.56 -3.41 8.82
CA ALA A 114 11.10 -4.75 9.12
C ALA A 114 10.54 -5.52 7.90
N GLY A 115 10.80 -5.06 6.67
CA GLY A 115 10.39 -5.74 5.45
C GLY A 115 8.90 -5.66 5.13
N GLY A 116 8.20 -4.63 5.61
CA GLY A 116 6.76 -4.41 5.39
C GLY A 116 5.88 -4.87 6.54
N ARG A 117 6.46 -5.25 7.68
CA ARG A 117 5.74 -5.61 8.92
C ARG A 117 5.47 -4.36 9.75
N TYR A 118 4.37 -3.67 9.41
CA TYR A 118 3.93 -2.47 10.10
C TYR A 118 3.19 -2.84 11.40
N ASN A 119 3.53 -2.17 12.50
CA ASN A 119 2.81 -2.30 13.76
C ASN A 119 1.45 -1.57 13.74
N LEU A 120 0.66 -1.70 14.80
CA LEU A 120 -0.69 -1.12 14.87
C LEU A 120 -0.69 0.41 14.77
N ALA A 121 0.27 1.09 15.41
CA ALA A 121 0.37 2.55 15.37
C ALA A 121 0.73 3.04 13.97
N GLU A 122 1.70 2.40 13.30
CA GLU A 122 2.08 2.71 11.91
C GLU A 122 0.91 2.48 10.94
N LYS A 123 0.16 1.39 11.10
CA LYS A 123 -1.04 1.10 10.30
C LYS A 123 -2.12 2.16 10.51
N GLU A 124 -2.31 2.65 11.73
CA GLU A 124 -3.30 3.70 12.00
C GLU A 124 -2.89 5.03 11.36
N LEU A 125 -1.61 5.40 11.37
CA LEU A 125 -1.12 6.57 10.63
C LEU A 125 -1.38 6.47 9.13
N LEU A 126 -1.13 5.30 8.55
CA LEU A 126 -1.44 5.02 7.14
C LEU A 126 -2.94 5.14 6.85
N LYS A 127 -3.80 4.58 7.70
CA LYS A 127 -5.26 4.68 7.57
C LYS A 127 -5.76 6.12 7.68
N ARG A 128 -5.29 6.88 8.67
CA ARG A 128 -5.63 8.31 8.82
C ARG A 128 -5.26 9.09 7.57
N THR A 129 -4.09 8.85 7.03
CA THR A 129 -3.63 9.49 5.78
C THR A 129 -4.53 9.16 4.60
N ILE A 130 -4.84 7.88 4.40
CA ILE A 130 -5.66 7.42 3.28
C ILE A 130 -7.11 7.94 3.38
N ARG A 131 -7.67 8.06 4.59
CA ARG A 131 -9.00 8.63 4.81
C ARG A 131 -9.08 10.12 4.43
N GLN A 132 -7.96 10.86 4.52
CA GLN A 132 -7.91 12.28 4.15
C GLN A 132 -7.71 12.52 2.66
N LEU A 133 -7.22 11.53 1.91
CA LEU A 133 -6.96 11.70 0.48
C LEU A 133 -8.22 12.07 -0.33
N PRO A 134 -9.40 11.41 -0.18
CA PRO A 134 -10.62 11.82 -0.87
C PRO A 134 -11.06 13.26 -0.54
N ASN A 135 -10.82 13.71 0.70
CA ASN A 135 -11.11 15.09 1.10
C ASN A 135 -10.33 16.09 0.24
N LEU A 136 -9.03 15.86 0.05
CA LEU A 136 -8.20 16.70 -0.82
C LEU A 136 -8.62 16.57 -2.29
N GLN A 137 -8.85 15.37 -2.78
CA GLN A 137 -9.15 15.10 -4.19
C GLN A 137 -10.50 15.68 -4.62
N ILE A 138 -11.54 15.52 -3.83
CA ILE A 138 -12.90 15.89 -4.20
C ILE A 138 -13.21 17.33 -3.77
N ARG A 139 -13.02 17.68 -2.49
CA ARG A 139 -13.29 19.06 -2.03
C ARG A 139 -12.25 20.04 -2.56
N GLY A 140 -11.00 19.61 -2.73
CA GLY A 140 -9.95 20.42 -3.34
C GLY A 140 -10.25 20.80 -4.79
N ALA A 141 -10.97 19.97 -5.52
CA ALA A 141 -11.37 20.25 -6.91
C ALA A 141 -12.50 21.27 -7.05
N ILE A 142 -13.35 21.43 -6.02
CA ILE A 142 -14.53 22.29 -6.10
C ILE A 142 -14.13 23.76 -6.39
N GLY A 143 -14.50 24.28 -7.57
CA GLY A 143 -14.23 25.65 -7.97
C GLY A 143 -12.75 25.98 -8.16
N LEU A 144 -11.91 24.99 -8.39
CA LEU A 144 -10.50 25.17 -8.77
C LEU A 144 -10.42 25.65 -10.23
N ASP A 145 -9.69 26.72 -10.48
CA ASP A 145 -9.32 27.10 -11.84
C ASP A 145 -8.08 26.32 -12.27
N TRP A 146 -8.31 25.30 -13.08
CA TRP A 146 -7.29 24.36 -13.54
C TRP A 146 -6.19 25.00 -14.39
N ASN A 147 -6.42 26.20 -14.97
CA ASN A 147 -5.41 26.90 -15.75
C ASN A 147 -4.20 27.36 -14.91
N ASN A 148 -4.33 27.38 -13.58
CA ASN A 148 -3.23 27.67 -12.66
C ASN A 148 -2.47 26.41 -12.22
N CYS A 149 -2.77 25.22 -12.78
CA CYS A 149 -2.04 24.01 -12.48
C CYS A 149 -0.80 23.89 -13.37
N TYR A 150 0.30 23.37 -12.80
CA TYR A 150 1.58 23.18 -13.46
C TYR A 150 1.92 21.67 -13.59
N PRO A 151 2.56 21.24 -14.68
CA PRO A 151 2.89 21.95 -15.92
C PRO A 151 1.70 22.05 -16.89
N GLN A 152 0.53 21.54 -16.54
CA GLN A 152 -0.66 21.55 -17.38
C GLN A 152 -1.93 21.35 -16.56
N PRO A 153 -3.11 21.76 -17.09
CA PRO A 153 -4.36 21.79 -16.32
C PRO A 153 -4.95 20.41 -16.03
N GLU A 154 -4.73 19.41 -16.89
CA GLU A 154 -5.39 18.11 -16.75
C GLU A 154 -4.51 16.94 -17.15
N PHE A 155 -4.87 15.76 -16.69
CA PHE A 155 -4.27 14.47 -17.05
C PHE A 155 -4.98 13.92 -18.28
N ASP A 156 -4.35 14.01 -19.42
CA ASP A 156 -4.88 13.68 -20.74
C ASP A 156 -4.18 12.48 -21.41
N GLU A 157 -4.61 12.15 -22.63
CA GLU A 157 -4.02 11.07 -23.44
C GLU A 157 -2.54 11.30 -23.71
N ASP A 158 -2.13 12.54 -23.98
CA ASP A 158 -0.74 12.88 -24.30
C ASP A 158 0.17 12.67 -23.08
N ASN A 159 -0.29 13.01 -21.88
CA ASN A 159 0.43 12.70 -20.63
C ASN A 159 0.66 11.21 -20.44
N VAL A 160 -0.40 10.42 -20.62
CA VAL A 160 -0.30 8.97 -20.48
C VAL A 160 0.67 8.41 -21.50
N LEU A 161 0.56 8.83 -22.76
CA LEU A 161 1.44 8.38 -23.83
C LEU A 161 2.90 8.82 -23.63
N PHE A 162 3.11 10.03 -23.08
CA PHE A 162 4.46 10.49 -22.72
C PHE A 162 5.10 9.54 -21.70
N ASP A 163 4.41 9.26 -20.59
CA ASP A 163 4.91 8.37 -19.54
C ASP A 163 5.12 6.93 -20.04
N LEU A 164 4.20 6.40 -20.89
CA LEU A 164 4.35 5.06 -21.47
C LEU A 164 5.52 4.99 -22.46
N ASN A 165 5.74 6.03 -23.26
CA ASN A 165 6.91 6.11 -24.14
C ASN A 165 8.20 6.31 -23.33
N TYR A 166 8.17 7.05 -22.24
CA TYR A 166 9.29 7.16 -21.32
C TYR A 166 9.68 5.80 -20.75
N PHE A 167 8.70 4.98 -20.31
CA PHE A 167 8.92 3.58 -19.94
C PHE A 167 9.56 2.79 -21.09
N LYS A 168 9.00 2.88 -22.31
CA LYS A 168 9.49 2.16 -23.47
C LYS A 168 10.96 2.46 -23.77
N TYR A 169 11.33 3.75 -23.81
CA TYR A 169 12.68 4.16 -24.21
C TYR A 169 13.71 4.08 -23.09
N CYS A 170 13.32 4.40 -21.85
CA CYS A 170 14.26 4.46 -20.74
C CYS A 170 14.40 3.14 -19.99
N PHE A 171 13.42 2.23 -20.10
CA PHE A 171 13.45 0.96 -19.40
C PHE A 171 13.33 -0.26 -20.31
N LEU A 172 12.26 -0.35 -21.13
CA LEU A 172 12.00 -1.56 -21.92
C LEU A 172 13.08 -1.80 -22.99
N LYS A 173 13.43 -0.80 -23.80
CA LYS A 173 14.48 -0.94 -24.82
C LYS A 173 15.86 -1.27 -24.25
N PRO A 174 16.34 -0.67 -23.17
CA PRO A 174 17.61 -1.06 -22.53
C PRO A 174 17.68 -2.51 -22.05
N THR A 175 16.55 -3.22 -21.93
CA THR A 175 16.56 -4.65 -21.61
C THR A 175 16.87 -5.57 -22.78
N GLU A 176 16.96 -5.01 -24.00
CA GLU A 176 17.17 -5.75 -25.25
C GLU A 176 16.05 -6.75 -25.61
N LEU A 177 14.90 -6.67 -24.92
CA LEU A 177 13.73 -7.46 -25.25
C LEU A 177 13.18 -7.06 -26.62
N GLU A 178 13.06 -8.01 -27.52
CA GLU A 178 12.44 -7.80 -28.84
C GLU A 178 10.91 -7.66 -28.73
N PHE A 179 10.35 -6.66 -29.40
CA PHE A 179 8.90 -6.44 -29.49
C PHE A 179 8.53 -5.69 -30.78
N HIS A 180 7.28 -5.81 -31.18
CA HIS A 180 6.77 -5.13 -32.38
C HIS A 180 6.29 -3.71 -32.00
N GLU A 181 7.07 -2.69 -32.40
CA GLU A 181 6.84 -1.27 -32.07
C GLU A 181 5.40 -0.79 -32.35
N VAL A 182 4.86 -1.10 -33.54
CA VAL A 182 3.52 -0.63 -33.94
C VAL A 182 2.42 -1.26 -33.09
N LYS A 183 2.54 -2.56 -32.78
CA LYS A 183 1.56 -3.25 -31.91
C LYS A 183 1.62 -2.72 -30.47
N LEU A 184 2.83 -2.46 -29.96
CA LEU A 184 3.00 -1.89 -28.63
C LEU A 184 2.41 -0.48 -28.56
N GLN A 185 2.69 0.37 -29.56
CA GLN A 185 2.15 1.72 -29.62
C GLN A 185 0.61 1.72 -29.74
N ALA A 186 0.03 0.80 -30.48
CA ALA A 186 -1.43 0.63 -30.56
C ALA A 186 -2.02 0.22 -29.19
N SER A 187 -1.34 -0.67 -28.47
CA SER A 187 -1.73 -1.06 -27.10
C SER A 187 -1.64 0.11 -26.13
N PHE A 188 -0.61 0.94 -26.22
CA PHE A 188 -0.46 2.14 -25.41
C PHE A 188 -1.58 3.15 -25.64
N ARG A 189 -1.95 3.41 -26.90
CA ARG A 189 -3.08 4.32 -27.21
C ARG A 189 -4.40 3.80 -26.66
N ARG A 190 -4.67 2.50 -26.78
CA ARG A 190 -5.88 1.90 -26.20
C ARG A 190 -5.87 2.03 -24.68
N PHE A 191 -4.75 1.71 -24.04
CA PHE A 191 -4.58 1.81 -22.59
C PHE A 191 -4.74 3.26 -22.11
N ALA A 192 -4.15 4.24 -22.82
CA ALA A 192 -4.30 5.65 -22.51
C ALA A 192 -5.77 6.09 -22.55
N LYS A 193 -6.51 5.72 -23.61
CA LYS A 193 -7.95 6.02 -23.72
C LYS A 193 -8.76 5.42 -22.57
N ASP A 194 -8.45 4.18 -22.20
CA ASP A 194 -9.16 3.54 -21.08
C ASP A 194 -8.86 4.22 -19.73
N LEU A 195 -7.63 4.72 -19.51
CA LEU A 195 -7.27 5.45 -18.29
C LEU A 195 -8.02 6.77 -18.14
N ILE A 196 -8.23 7.51 -19.23
CA ILE A 196 -8.91 8.81 -19.22
C ILE A 196 -10.43 8.72 -19.47
N ALA A 197 -10.98 7.51 -19.70
CA ALA A 197 -12.38 7.31 -20.07
C ALA A 197 -13.37 7.65 -18.94
N GLU A 198 -12.93 7.65 -17.69
CA GLU A 198 -13.77 8.02 -16.56
C GLU A 198 -13.70 9.52 -16.29
N PRO A 199 -14.86 10.22 -16.30
CA PRO A 199 -14.90 11.62 -15.95
C PRO A 199 -14.57 11.76 -14.46
N THR A 200 -13.38 12.25 -14.17
CA THR A 200 -12.95 12.52 -12.80
C THR A 200 -12.64 13.99 -12.68
N GLU A 201 -13.61 14.77 -12.25
CA GLU A 201 -13.39 16.14 -11.85
C GLU A 201 -12.80 16.20 -10.44
N SER A 202 -11.72 15.46 -10.23
CA SER A 202 -10.99 15.40 -8.98
C SER A 202 -9.61 16.03 -9.12
N PHE A 203 -9.08 16.52 -8.00
CA PHE A 203 -7.70 16.96 -7.92
C PHE A 203 -6.80 15.73 -7.81
N MET A 204 -6.00 15.47 -8.84
CA MET A 204 -4.97 14.45 -8.86
C MET A 204 -3.67 15.07 -8.34
N TYR A 205 -3.22 14.62 -7.17
CA TYR A 205 -2.06 15.15 -6.47
C TYR A 205 -0.73 14.88 -7.21
N ARG A 206 -0.60 13.77 -7.92
CA ARG A 206 0.58 13.27 -8.66
C ARG A 206 1.65 12.67 -7.75
N ASP A 207 2.17 13.42 -6.80
CA ASP A 207 3.26 13.01 -5.95
C ASP A 207 2.81 12.64 -4.54
N PHE A 208 1.66 11.95 -4.44
CA PHE A 208 1.13 11.44 -3.19
C PHE A 208 1.99 10.28 -2.67
N GLN A 209 2.94 10.62 -1.81
CA GLN A 209 3.93 9.71 -1.24
C GLN A 209 4.11 10.00 0.25
N ALA A 210 4.52 8.99 1.03
CA ALA A 210 4.69 9.15 2.47
C ALA A 210 5.69 10.26 2.88
N ARG A 211 6.66 10.58 2.03
CA ARG A 211 7.61 11.68 2.26
C ARG A 211 6.98 13.08 2.12
N ASN A 212 5.90 13.19 1.37
CA ASN A 212 5.18 14.44 1.09
C ASN A 212 3.98 14.61 2.03
N ILE A 213 3.96 13.90 3.15
CA ILE A 213 2.93 13.95 4.17
C ILE A 213 3.60 14.22 5.51
N MET A 214 3.36 15.39 6.07
CA MET A 214 3.82 15.77 7.40
C MET A 214 2.79 15.38 8.43
N LEU A 215 3.23 15.06 9.65
CA LEU A 215 2.37 14.70 10.77
C LEU A 215 2.49 15.76 11.87
N ASP A 216 1.34 16.22 12.38
CA ASP A 216 1.32 17.01 13.61
C ASP A 216 1.58 16.14 14.85
N ALA A 217 1.56 16.75 16.03
CA ALA A 217 1.83 16.06 17.30
C ALA A 217 0.79 14.95 17.61
N GLU A 218 -0.41 15.08 17.09
CA GLU A 218 -1.52 14.13 17.24
C GLU A 218 -1.53 13.05 16.16
N GLY A 219 -0.59 13.12 15.19
CA GLY A 219 -0.47 12.20 14.06
C GLY A 219 -1.49 12.47 12.94
N ASN A 220 -2.04 13.69 12.84
CA ASN A 220 -2.88 14.07 11.72
C ASN A 220 -2.02 14.43 10.51
N PRO A 221 -2.40 13.99 9.31
CA PRO A 221 -1.62 14.24 8.10
C PRO A 221 -1.86 15.65 7.53
N PHE A 222 -0.76 16.28 7.10
CA PHE A 222 -0.73 17.50 6.29
C PHE A 222 0.00 17.21 4.98
N PHE A 223 -0.53 17.72 3.89
CA PHE A 223 -0.05 17.44 2.54
C PHE A 223 0.83 18.57 2.02
N ILE A 224 2.03 18.24 1.53
CA ILE A 224 3.01 19.18 0.97
C ILE A 224 3.44 18.71 -0.43
N ASP A 225 4.08 19.58 -1.22
CA ASP A 225 4.60 19.22 -2.56
C ASP A 225 3.51 18.87 -3.58
N PHE A 226 2.39 19.61 -3.55
CA PHE A 226 1.21 19.37 -4.40
C PHE A 226 1.16 20.23 -5.67
N GLN A 227 2.17 21.05 -5.96
CA GLN A 227 2.18 21.96 -7.11
C GLN A 227 2.13 21.25 -8.47
N GLY A 228 2.54 20.00 -8.57
CA GLY A 228 2.40 19.16 -9.75
C GLY A 228 0.99 18.64 -9.99
N GLY A 229 0.06 18.96 -9.07
CA GLY A 229 -1.32 18.48 -9.12
C GLY A 229 -2.15 19.16 -10.21
N ARG A 230 -3.16 18.45 -10.68
CA ARG A 230 -4.02 18.87 -11.79
C ARG A 230 -5.35 18.15 -11.78
N LYS A 231 -6.24 18.47 -12.72
CA LYS A 231 -7.46 17.70 -12.94
C LYS A 231 -7.10 16.27 -13.38
N GLY A 232 -7.68 15.26 -12.74
CA GLY A 232 -7.43 13.88 -13.14
C GLY A 232 -8.09 12.83 -12.24
N PRO A 233 -7.91 11.55 -12.58
CA PRO A 233 -8.56 10.45 -11.88
C PRO A 233 -8.05 10.26 -10.44
N TYR A 234 -8.95 10.16 -9.49
CA TYR A 234 -8.63 9.92 -8.07
C TYR A 234 -7.95 8.56 -7.82
N TYR A 235 -8.05 7.60 -8.73
CA TYR A 235 -7.36 6.30 -8.64
C TYR A 235 -5.84 6.41 -8.68
N TYR A 236 -5.31 7.41 -9.39
CA TYR A 236 -3.87 7.56 -9.61
C TYR A 236 -3.08 7.68 -8.30
N ASP A 237 -3.53 8.57 -7.41
CA ASP A 237 -2.82 8.84 -6.15
C ASP A 237 -2.87 7.64 -5.21
N LEU A 238 -4.02 6.95 -5.15
CA LEU A 238 -4.17 5.72 -4.40
C LEU A 238 -3.21 4.63 -4.92
N ALA A 239 -3.14 4.45 -6.24
CA ALA A 239 -2.19 3.52 -6.86
C ALA A 239 -0.74 3.91 -6.57
N SER A 240 -0.40 5.20 -6.69
CA SER A 240 0.93 5.73 -6.42
C SER A 240 1.38 5.46 -4.98
N PHE A 241 0.50 5.67 -4.01
CA PHE A 241 0.80 5.47 -2.60
C PHE A 241 0.94 3.99 -2.23
N LEU A 242 -0.02 3.16 -2.65
CA LEU A 242 -0.09 1.76 -2.23
C LEU A 242 0.91 0.84 -2.93
N TRP A 243 1.36 1.18 -4.14
CA TRP A 243 2.34 0.39 -4.90
C TRP A 243 3.74 1.01 -4.92
N GLN A 244 4.02 1.92 -4.01
CA GLN A 244 5.37 2.42 -3.82
C GLN A 244 6.30 1.28 -3.39
N ALA A 245 7.29 0.95 -4.25
CA ALA A 245 8.17 -0.21 -4.06
C ALA A 245 8.92 -0.20 -2.72
N SER A 246 9.40 0.98 -2.28
CA SER A 246 10.13 1.15 -1.03
C SER A 246 9.30 0.92 0.23
N ALA A 247 7.97 1.04 0.15
CA ALA A 247 7.08 0.86 1.30
C ALA A 247 6.85 -0.62 1.65
N LYS A 248 6.99 -1.53 0.68
CA LYS A 248 6.82 -2.97 0.87
C LYS A 248 5.50 -3.36 1.56
N TYR A 249 4.42 -2.60 1.29
CA TYR A 249 3.10 -2.92 1.86
C TYR A 249 2.68 -4.33 1.47
N SER A 250 2.30 -5.13 2.48
CA SER A 250 1.74 -6.45 2.25
C SER A 250 0.40 -6.32 1.51
N PHE A 251 -0.01 -7.38 0.84
CA PHE A 251 -1.29 -7.42 0.14
C PHE A 251 -2.46 -7.13 1.09
N LYS A 252 -2.48 -7.76 2.27
CA LYS A 252 -3.48 -7.49 3.31
C LYS A 252 -3.56 -6.01 3.66
N LEU A 253 -2.42 -5.36 3.91
CA LEU A 253 -2.39 -3.94 4.25
C LEU A 253 -2.89 -3.07 3.10
N ARG A 254 -2.49 -3.36 1.84
CA ARG A 254 -3.01 -2.65 0.66
C ARG A 254 -4.52 -2.75 0.57
N ARG A 255 -5.08 -3.95 0.75
CA ARG A 255 -6.52 -4.19 0.74
C ARG A 255 -7.24 -3.41 1.84
N ASP A 256 -6.71 -3.44 3.07
CA ASP A 256 -7.29 -2.71 4.20
C ASP A 256 -7.28 -1.19 3.92
N LEU A 257 -6.19 -0.66 3.36
CA LEU A 257 -6.09 0.75 2.99
C LEU A 257 -7.00 1.12 1.80
N ILE A 258 -7.19 0.22 0.83
CA ILE A 258 -8.17 0.41 -0.26
C ILE A 258 -9.60 0.48 0.31
N ALA A 259 -9.94 -0.38 1.26
CA ALA A 259 -11.26 -0.35 1.90
C ALA A 259 -11.48 0.95 2.69
N GLU A 260 -10.46 1.43 3.42
CA GLU A 260 -10.50 2.73 4.12
C GLU A 260 -10.69 3.90 3.14
N TYR A 261 -9.97 3.88 2.02
CA TYR A 261 -10.10 4.89 0.97
C TYR A 261 -11.50 4.87 0.34
N TYR A 262 -11.98 3.68 -0.07
CA TYR A 262 -13.29 3.50 -0.70
C TYR A 262 -14.42 3.98 0.22
N HIS A 263 -14.35 3.63 1.50
CA HIS A 263 -15.30 4.12 2.49
C HIS A 263 -15.22 5.64 2.66
N ALA A 264 -14.02 6.22 2.78
CA ALA A 264 -13.85 7.66 2.90
C ALA A 264 -14.36 8.39 1.64
N LEU A 265 -14.11 7.86 0.44
CA LEU A 265 -14.58 8.42 -0.83
C LEU A 265 -16.11 8.47 -0.91
N SER A 266 -16.80 7.46 -0.37
CA SER A 266 -18.27 7.38 -0.38
C SER A 266 -18.97 8.51 0.40
N HIS A 267 -18.24 9.26 1.23
CA HIS A 267 -18.77 10.45 1.89
C HIS A 267 -18.82 11.69 0.98
N TYR A 268 -18.17 11.64 -0.17
CA TYR A 268 -18.02 12.78 -1.08
C TYR A 268 -18.72 12.60 -2.43
N ILE A 269 -18.76 11.35 -2.92
CA ILE A 269 -19.35 11.00 -4.22
C ILE A 269 -20.13 9.68 -4.12
N GLU A 270 -21.01 9.44 -5.08
CA GLU A 270 -21.55 8.11 -5.33
C GLU A 270 -20.41 7.23 -5.91
N VAL A 271 -19.97 6.24 -5.14
CA VAL A 271 -18.85 5.39 -5.54
C VAL A 271 -19.34 4.24 -6.44
N PRO A 272 -18.57 3.86 -7.47
CA PRO A 272 -18.89 2.70 -8.29
C PRO A 272 -18.85 1.40 -7.46
N SER A 273 -19.42 0.31 -7.98
CA SER A 273 -19.34 -0.99 -7.29
C SER A 273 -17.89 -1.36 -6.98
N VAL A 274 -17.67 -2.10 -5.89
CA VAL A 274 -16.31 -2.54 -5.45
C VAL A 274 -15.56 -3.23 -6.58
N ARG A 275 -16.25 -4.09 -7.37
CA ARG A 275 -15.65 -4.77 -8.53
C ARG A 275 -15.19 -3.78 -9.60
N HIS A 276 -16.01 -2.80 -9.94
CA HIS A 276 -15.65 -1.77 -10.92
C HIS A 276 -14.48 -0.91 -10.39
N PHE A 277 -14.56 -0.47 -9.14
CA PHE A 277 -13.50 0.30 -8.49
C PHE A 277 -12.16 -0.45 -8.52
N ALA A 278 -12.13 -1.72 -8.12
CA ALA A 278 -10.93 -2.54 -8.11
C ALA A 278 -10.37 -2.75 -9.53
N GLY A 279 -11.23 -2.99 -10.52
CA GLY A 279 -10.82 -3.11 -11.92
C GLY A 279 -10.17 -1.83 -12.44
N ARG A 280 -10.78 -0.67 -12.15
CA ARG A 280 -10.20 0.64 -12.54
C ARG A 280 -8.90 0.91 -11.82
N LEU A 281 -8.85 0.70 -10.50
CA LEU A 281 -7.62 0.86 -9.73
C LEU A 281 -6.47 0.02 -10.30
N SER A 282 -6.73 -1.22 -10.73
CA SER A 282 -5.71 -2.10 -11.32
C SER A 282 -5.09 -1.51 -12.58
N LEU A 283 -5.85 -0.78 -13.41
CA LEU A 283 -5.32 -0.07 -14.58
C LEU A 283 -4.35 1.05 -14.16
N PHE A 284 -4.70 1.82 -13.13
CA PHE A 284 -3.82 2.87 -12.60
C PHE A 284 -2.58 2.30 -11.90
N VAL A 285 -2.70 1.14 -11.25
CA VAL A 285 -1.56 0.42 -10.69
C VAL A 285 -0.61 -0.02 -11.80
N LEU A 286 -1.12 -0.57 -12.91
CA LEU A 286 -0.29 -0.90 -14.08
C LEU A 286 0.39 0.34 -14.65
N PHE A 287 -0.37 1.40 -14.90
CA PHE A 287 0.17 2.65 -15.44
C PHE A 287 1.30 3.19 -14.54
N ARG A 288 1.05 3.28 -13.23
CA ARG A 288 2.04 3.77 -12.27
C ARG A 288 3.27 2.88 -12.18
N THR A 289 3.09 1.56 -12.28
CA THR A 289 4.21 0.60 -12.31
C THR A 289 5.11 0.84 -13.53
N LEU A 290 4.52 1.04 -14.72
CA LEU A 290 5.29 1.33 -15.93
C LEU A 290 5.99 2.69 -15.85
N GLN A 291 5.31 3.71 -15.35
CA GLN A 291 5.87 5.05 -15.15
C GLN A 291 7.09 5.02 -14.21
N VAL A 292 7.01 4.35 -13.06
CA VAL A 292 8.16 4.28 -12.15
C VAL A 292 9.30 3.44 -12.72
N LEU A 293 9.02 2.37 -13.47
CA LEU A 293 10.05 1.61 -14.18
C LEU A 293 10.79 2.49 -15.20
N GLY A 294 10.06 3.36 -15.93
CA GLY A 294 10.68 4.34 -16.83
C GLY A 294 11.62 5.29 -16.07
N ALA A 295 11.18 5.84 -14.94
CA ALA A 295 11.99 6.71 -14.11
C ALA A 295 13.21 5.98 -13.51
N TYR A 296 13.03 4.75 -13.05
CA TYR A 296 14.13 3.92 -12.54
C TYR A 296 15.13 3.55 -13.63
N GLY A 297 14.65 3.28 -14.84
CA GLY A 297 15.51 3.05 -16.01
C GLY A 297 16.36 4.27 -16.33
N PHE A 298 15.75 5.46 -16.45
CA PHE A 298 16.49 6.68 -16.73
C PHE A 298 17.50 6.99 -15.64
N ARG A 299 17.07 7.09 -14.40
CA ARG A 299 17.96 7.46 -13.30
C ARG A 299 18.97 6.37 -12.92
N GLY A 300 18.60 5.10 -13.10
CA GLY A 300 19.49 3.96 -12.82
C GLY A 300 20.48 3.70 -13.96
N TYR A 301 19.98 3.49 -15.18
CA TYR A 301 20.84 3.08 -16.30
C TYR A 301 21.61 4.25 -16.95
N PHE A 302 20.99 5.46 -17.03
CA PHE A 302 21.61 6.60 -17.70
C PHE A 302 22.30 7.57 -16.74
N GLU A 303 21.69 7.85 -15.55
CA GLU A 303 22.32 8.70 -14.52
C GLU A 303 23.18 7.90 -13.51
N HIS A 304 23.20 6.57 -13.59
CA HIS A 304 23.99 5.67 -12.74
C HIS A 304 23.72 5.81 -11.24
N LYS A 305 22.49 6.14 -10.85
CA LYS A 305 22.08 6.28 -9.45
C LYS A 305 21.66 4.92 -8.87
N GLN A 306 22.52 4.33 -8.02
CA GLN A 306 22.37 2.96 -7.52
C GLN A 306 21.01 2.68 -6.85
N HIS A 307 20.49 3.61 -6.03
CA HIS A 307 19.23 3.41 -5.31
C HIS A 307 18.00 3.25 -6.24
N PHE A 308 18.06 3.76 -7.48
CA PHE A 308 17.02 3.49 -8.48
C PHE A 308 17.18 2.10 -9.09
N ILE A 309 18.40 1.63 -9.31
CA ILE A 309 18.67 0.26 -9.75
C ILE A 309 18.14 -0.73 -8.71
N ASP A 310 18.39 -0.48 -7.42
CA ASP A 310 17.92 -1.31 -6.30
C ASP A 310 16.39 -1.33 -6.16
N SER A 311 15.71 -0.32 -6.73
CA SER A 311 14.25 -0.21 -6.74
C SER A 311 13.58 -0.98 -7.90
N ILE A 312 14.34 -1.43 -8.91
CA ILE A 312 13.81 -2.17 -10.06
C ILE A 312 13.24 -3.56 -9.66
N PRO A 313 13.95 -4.42 -8.89
CA PRO A 313 13.43 -5.75 -8.54
C PRO A 313 12.05 -5.71 -7.83
N PRO A 314 11.82 -4.88 -6.81
CA PRO A 314 10.49 -4.79 -6.19
C PRO A 314 9.42 -4.20 -7.13
N ALA A 315 9.77 -3.31 -8.07
CA ALA A 315 8.83 -2.82 -9.07
C ALA A 315 8.46 -3.92 -10.10
N ILE A 316 9.42 -4.74 -10.52
CA ILE A 316 9.16 -5.92 -11.36
C ILE A 316 8.30 -6.95 -10.62
N GLN A 317 8.47 -7.10 -9.29
CA GLN A 317 7.58 -7.97 -8.52
C GLN A 317 6.14 -7.44 -8.50
N ASN A 318 5.93 -6.14 -8.32
CA ASN A 318 4.60 -5.53 -8.45
C ASN A 318 4.01 -5.77 -9.85
N LEU A 319 4.82 -5.74 -10.90
CA LEU A 319 4.39 -6.05 -12.27
C LEU A 319 3.96 -7.52 -12.41
N ARG A 320 4.72 -8.48 -11.83
CA ARG A 320 4.35 -9.90 -11.83
C ARG A 320 3.02 -10.14 -11.12
N ASP A 321 2.85 -9.51 -9.96
CA ASP A 321 1.62 -9.61 -9.18
C ASP A 321 0.41 -9.13 -9.99
N LEU A 322 0.54 -8.01 -10.72
CA LEU A 322 -0.50 -7.52 -11.63
C LEU A 322 -0.79 -8.45 -12.80
N LEU A 323 0.25 -8.99 -13.43
CA LEU A 323 0.11 -9.89 -14.56
C LEU A 323 -0.51 -11.24 -14.17
N ALA A 324 -0.46 -11.61 -12.89
CA ALA A 324 -1.15 -12.79 -12.36
C ALA A 324 -2.66 -12.60 -12.24
N LEU A 325 -3.19 -11.37 -12.32
CA LEU A 325 -4.63 -11.11 -12.36
C LEU A 325 -5.24 -11.70 -13.64
N ARG A 326 -6.55 -11.92 -13.61
CA ARG A 326 -7.30 -12.44 -14.76
C ARG A 326 -7.19 -11.50 -15.97
N GLU A 327 -7.31 -12.05 -17.17
CA GLU A 327 -7.19 -11.29 -18.42
C GLU A 327 -8.23 -10.19 -18.58
N ASP A 328 -9.43 -10.39 -18.00
CA ASP A 328 -10.52 -9.40 -18.02
C ASP A 328 -10.20 -8.12 -17.23
N VAL A 329 -9.23 -8.19 -16.30
CA VAL A 329 -8.78 -7.02 -15.52
C VAL A 329 -7.78 -6.17 -16.31
N LEU A 330 -6.95 -6.78 -17.17
CA LEU A 330 -5.97 -6.10 -18.02
C LEU A 330 -6.17 -6.51 -19.50
N PRO A 331 -7.16 -5.92 -20.21
CA PRO A 331 -7.60 -6.38 -21.52
C PRO A 331 -6.72 -5.88 -22.68
N TYR A 332 -5.38 -5.99 -22.54
CA TYR A 332 -4.38 -5.57 -23.52
C TYR A 332 -3.46 -6.73 -23.89
N PRO A 333 -3.90 -7.69 -24.76
CA PRO A 333 -3.18 -8.96 -24.96
C PRO A 333 -1.71 -8.77 -25.35
N TYR A 334 -1.42 -7.89 -26.32
CA TYR A 334 -0.04 -7.68 -26.75
C TYR A 334 0.82 -6.96 -25.70
N LEU A 335 0.28 -5.96 -25.01
CA LEU A 335 0.96 -5.32 -23.89
C LEU A 335 1.27 -6.34 -22.78
N ARG A 336 0.29 -7.18 -22.44
CA ARG A 336 0.46 -8.25 -21.46
C ARG A 336 1.54 -9.26 -21.87
N GLU A 337 1.58 -9.66 -23.15
CA GLU A 337 2.63 -10.52 -23.71
C GLU A 337 4.02 -9.91 -23.50
N VAL A 338 4.21 -8.65 -23.91
CA VAL A 338 5.49 -7.92 -23.76
C VAL A 338 5.89 -7.79 -22.29
N LEU A 339 4.96 -7.40 -21.42
CA LEU A 339 5.24 -7.22 -19.99
C LEU A 339 5.52 -8.55 -19.29
N THR A 340 4.89 -9.64 -19.71
CA THR A 340 5.16 -10.98 -19.19
C THR A 340 6.57 -11.43 -19.60
N ALA A 341 6.95 -11.21 -20.86
CA ALA A 341 8.30 -11.49 -21.33
C ALA A 341 9.35 -10.66 -20.57
N LEU A 342 9.09 -9.35 -20.40
CA LEU A 342 9.93 -8.45 -19.63
C LEU A 342 10.14 -8.95 -18.19
N ALA A 343 9.05 -9.26 -17.48
CA ALA A 343 9.11 -9.69 -16.09
C ALA A 343 9.86 -11.01 -15.90
N ASN A 344 9.92 -11.85 -16.93
CA ASN A 344 10.59 -13.16 -16.92
C ASN A 344 12.03 -13.12 -17.45
N LEU A 345 12.57 -11.96 -17.79
CA LEU A 345 13.96 -11.86 -18.21
C LEU A 345 14.91 -12.38 -17.10
N PRO A 346 16.01 -13.10 -17.45
CA PRO A 346 16.93 -13.66 -16.47
C PRO A 346 17.50 -12.66 -15.48
N GLN A 347 17.73 -11.43 -15.93
CA GLN A 347 18.25 -10.33 -15.11
C GLN A 347 17.29 -9.87 -14.01
N PHE A 348 16.00 -10.16 -14.15
CA PHE A 348 14.97 -9.86 -13.15
C PHE A 348 14.49 -11.12 -12.40
N ALA A 349 15.08 -12.30 -12.68
CA ALA A 349 14.71 -13.51 -11.96
C ALA A 349 14.90 -13.30 -10.45
N PRO A 350 13.94 -13.74 -9.61
CA PRO A 350 14.09 -13.66 -8.15
C PRO A 350 15.39 -14.34 -7.75
N LYS A 351 16.18 -13.69 -6.91
CA LYS A 351 17.39 -14.32 -6.35
C LYS A 351 16.97 -15.56 -5.57
N LYS A 352 17.76 -16.65 -5.64
CA LYS A 352 17.44 -17.92 -4.95
C LYS A 352 17.18 -17.75 -3.45
N ASP A 353 17.78 -16.74 -2.82
CA ASP A 353 17.56 -16.39 -1.42
C ASP A 353 16.22 -15.68 -1.17
N GLU A 354 15.62 -15.06 -2.19
CA GLU A 354 14.27 -14.45 -2.12
C GLU A 354 13.16 -15.49 -2.40
N MET A 355 13.51 -16.66 -2.99
CA MET A 355 12.60 -17.80 -3.19
C MET A 355 12.51 -18.71 -1.95
N GLN A 356 13.34 -18.52 -0.93
CA GLN A 356 13.11 -19.19 0.34
C GLN A 356 11.83 -18.63 0.97
N PRO A 357 10.87 -19.48 1.37
CA PRO A 357 9.75 -19.00 2.16
C PRO A 357 10.33 -18.22 3.33
N ARG A 358 9.95 -16.93 3.46
CA ARG A 358 10.43 -16.11 4.57
C ARG A 358 10.07 -16.85 5.85
N LYS A 359 11.07 -17.35 6.54
CA LYS A 359 10.96 -17.93 7.89
C LYS A 359 10.70 -16.83 8.92
N ASP A 360 9.80 -15.93 8.59
CA ASP A 360 9.62 -14.70 9.32
C ASP A 360 8.34 -14.75 10.12
N GLY A 361 8.52 -15.03 11.36
CA GLY A 361 7.65 -14.49 12.37
C GLY A 361 6.70 -15.42 13.09
N PHE A 362 6.52 -16.65 12.65
CA PHE A 362 6.02 -17.67 13.56
C PHE A 362 7.22 -18.46 14.09
N LYS A 363 7.51 -18.34 15.39
CA LYS A 363 8.35 -19.32 16.07
C LYS A 363 7.63 -20.64 15.91
N THR A 364 7.94 -21.38 14.83
CA THR A 364 7.64 -22.81 14.79
C THR A 364 8.35 -23.39 15.97
N THR A 365 7.61 -23.88 16.94
CA THR A 365 8.13 -24.75 17.96
C THR A 365 8.96 -25.81 17.24
N ASP A 366 10.18 -25.99 17.72
CA ASP A 366 11.23 -26.88 17.22
C ASP A 366 10.67 -28.13 16.51
N SER A 367 10.92 -28.24 15.20
CA SER A 367 10.48 -29.38 14.38
C SER A 367 11.14 -30.71 14.79
N SER A 368 12.04 -30.70 15.77
CA SER A 368 12.67 -31.91 16.33
C SER A 368 11.73 -32.75 17.23
N ILE A 369 10.55 -32.18 17.60
CA ILE A 369 9.58 -32.85 18.48
C ILE A 369 8.55 -33.69 17.70
N TYR A 370 8.56 -33.65 16.36
CA TYR A 370 7.58 -34.36 15.56
C TYR A 370 8.11 -35.75 15.12
N PRO A 371 7.33 -36.85 15.32
CA PRO A 371 7.71 -38.17 14.86
C PRO A 371 7.84 -38.18 13.32
N LYS A 372 8.91 -38.79 12.84
CA LYS A 372 9.24 -38.88 11.41
C LYS A 372 8.33 -39.81 10.59
N ASN A 373 7.32 -40.41 11.21
CA ASN A 373 6.43 -41.37 10.56
C ASN A 373 4.96 -40.90 10.68
N PRO A 374 4.23 -40.73 9.58
CA PRO A 374 2.82 -40.25 9.59
C PRO A 374 1.83 -41.18 10.31
N GLN A 375 2.27 -42.38 10.70
CA GLN A 375 1.45 -43.36 11.42
C GLN A 375 1.73 -43.46 12.93
N ASP A 376 2.81 -42.83 13.41
CA ASP A 376 3.06 -42.75 14.85
C ASP A 376 2.21 -41.61 15.43
N GLY A 377 1.11 -42.02 16.03
CA GLY A 377 0.07 -41.30 16.71
C GLY A 377 0.20 -39.76 16.76
N LEU A 378 -0.65 -39.08 16.06
CA LEU A 378 -0.90 -37.64 16.30
C LEU A 378 -0.97 -37.43 17.80
N PRO A 379 -0.21 -36.48 18.41
CA PRO A 379 -0.37 -36.19 19.82
C PRO A 379 -1.87 -35.90 20.05
N THR A 380 -2.53 -36.79 20.75
CA THR A 380 -3.87 -36.58 21.26
C THR A 380 -3.74 -35.36 22.16
N PHE A 381 -4.47 -34.26 21.82
CA PHE A 381 -4.73 -33.26 22.83
C PHE A 381 -5.24 -34.02 24.05
N SER A 382 -4.75 -33.69 25.25
CA SER A 382 -5.29 -34.24 26.47
C SER A 382 -6.80 -34.05 26.38
N LYS A 383 -7.54 -35.12 26.63
CA LYS A 383 -9.01 -35.06 26.58
C LYS A 383 -9.45 -33.86 27.36
N TYR A 384 -10.18 -32.95 26.72
CA TYR A 384 -10.71 -31.77 27.34
C TYR A 384 -11.42 -32.14 28.65
N ASP A 385 -11.00 -31.56 29.77
CA ASP A 385 -11.52 -31.89 31.11
C ASP A 385 -12.74 -31.05 31.52
N GLY A 386 -13.22 -30.15 30.64
CA GLY A 386 -14.39 -29.30 30.88
C GLY A 386 -14.16 -28.13 31.83
N LYS A 387 -12.91 -27.84 32.20
CA LYS A 387 -12.56 -26.78 33.15
C LYS A 387 -11.67 -25.72 32.52
N GLY A 388 -11.87 -24.44 32.88
CA GLY A 388 -11.03 -23.33 32.47
C GLY A 388 -11.70 -22.35 31.49
N PRO A 389 -10.95 -21.33 30.98
CA PRO A 389 -11.44 -20.38 29.98
C PRO A 389 -11.72 -21.06 28.63
N LEU A 390 -12.47 -20.38 27.76
CA LEU A 390 -12.78 -20.86 26.42
C LEU A 390 -11.51 -21.05 25.60
N VAL A 391 -11.31 -22.25 25.08
CA VAL A 391 -10.31 -22.56 24.05
C VAL A 391 -11.02 -22.82 22.74
N VAL A 392 -10.66 -22.06 21.70
CA VAL A 392 -11.17 -22.27 20.34
C VAL A 392 -10.16 -23.11 19.55
N ARG A 393 -10.64 -24.17 18.90
CA ARG A 393 -9.84 -25.04 18.05
C ARG A 393 -10.22 -24.89 16.60
N VAL A 394 -9.25 -24.57 15.75
CA VAL A 394 -9.46 -24.35 14.32
C VAL A 394 -8.65 -25.36 13.51
N TYR A 395 -9.35 -26.14 12.69
CA TYR A 395 -8.75 -27.19 11.87
C TYR A 395 -8.82 -26.87 10.39
N SER A 396 -7.75 -27.14 9.64
CA SER A 396 -7.84 -27.36 8.19
C SER A 396 -7.70 -28.85 7.87
N PHE A 397 -8.50 -29.33 6.90
CA PHE A 397 -8.53 -30.75 6.57
C PHE A 397 -8.86 -31.05 5.10
N SER A 398 -8.54 -32.28 4.66
CA SER A 398 -8.96 -32.83 3.38
C SER A 398 -10.23 -33.67 3.54
N TYR A 399 -11.27 -33.39 2.73
CA TYR A 399 -12.46 -34.24 2.70
C TYR A 399 -12.16 -35.71 2.32
N LYS A 400 -11.05 -35.97 1.59
CA LYS A 400 -10.61 -37.33 1.27
C LYS A 400 -10.19 -38.14 2.49
N LYS A 401 -9.83 -37.46 3.59
CA LYS A 401 -9.36 -38.09 4.83
C LYS A 401 -10.36 -37.95 5.99
N GLY A 402 -11.56 -37.47 5.70
CA GLY A 402 -12.64 -37.31 6.68
C GLY A 402 -12.55 -36.01 7.50
N ILE A 403 -13.67 -35.69 8.17
CA ILE A 403 -13.80 -34.52 9.04
C ILE A 403 -13.05 -34.78 10.36
N PRO A 404 -12.34 -33.81 10.93
CA PRO A 404 -11.73 -33.92 12.26
C PRO A 404 -12.77 -34.18 13.34
N GLU A 405 -12.42 -35.04 14.32
CA GLU A 405 -13.27 -35.31 15.49
C GLU A 405 -13.16 -34.18 16.51
N ASP A 406 -14.27 -33.93 17.22
CA ASP A 406 -14.28 -32.97 18.31
C ASP A 406 -13.57 -33.54 19.54
N PRO A 407 -12.44 -32.93 19.99
CA PRO A 407 -11.68 -33.42 21.12
C PRO A 407 -12.41 -33.27 22.47
N SER A 408 -13.48 -32.46 22.54
CA SER A 408 -14.30 -32.35 23.76
C SER A 408 -15.16 -33.58 24.01
N GLY A 409 -15.35 -34.43 23.01
CA GLY A 409 -16.24 -35.60 23.07
C GLY A 409 -17.74 -35.29 23.01
N ASN A 410 -18.12 -34.01 22.85
CA ASN A 410 -19.52 -33.60 22.74
C ASN A 410 -20.07 -33.73 21.32
N GLY A 411 -19.21 -33.99 20.33
CA GLY A 411 -19.60 -34.18 18.92
C GLY A 411 -20.10 -32.90 18.26
N GLY A 412 -19.52 -31.74 18.60
CA GLY A 412 -19.95 -30.43 18.12
C GLY A 412 -18.90 -29.70 17.31
N GLY A 413 -19.30 -28.54 16.78
CA GLY A 413 -18.43 -27.64 16.03
C GLY A 413 -18.99 -27.28 14.66
N TYR A 414 -18.28 -26.39 13.99
CA TYR A 414 -18.63 -25.90 12.65
C TYR A 414 -17.71 -26.53 11.61
N VAL A 415 -18.31 -26.95 10.48
CA VAL A 415 -17.55 -27.47 9.34
C VAL A 415 -17.89 -26.62 8.12
N PHE A 416 -16.91 -25.93 7.61
CA PHE A 416 -17.02 -25.06 6.44
C PHE A 416 -16.38 -25.73 5.22
N ASP A 417 -17.12 -25.72 4.11
CA ASP A 417 -16.66 -26.25 2.84
C ASP A 417 -16.06 -25.15 1.97
N CYS A 418 -14.73 -25.13 1.83
CA CYS A 418 -14.03 -24.17 1.00
C CYS A 418 -13.96 -24.56 -0.49
N ARG A 419 -14.65 -25.64 -0.93
CA ARG A 419 -14.56 -26.10 -2.32
C ARG A 419 -15.33 -25.22 -3.30
N SER A 420 -16.26 -24.40 -2.82
CA SER A 420 -16.98 -23.41 -3.63
C SER A 420 -16.08 -22.28 -4.13
N THR A 421 -14.96 -21.97 -3.46
CA THR A 421 -14.04 -20.90 -3.83
C THR A 421 -12.98 -21.37 -4.81
N HIS A 422 -12.36 -20.44 -5.52
CA HIS A 422 -11.36 -20.70 -6.55
C HIS A 422 -10.17 -21.51 -6.03
N ASN A 423 -9.73 -22.49 -6.82
CA ASN A 423 -8.75 -23.46 -6.40
C ASN A 423 -7.34 -23.22 -6.96
N PRO A 424 -6.37 -22.68 -6.18
CA PRO A 424 -5.01 -22.48 -6.64
C PRO A 424 -4.30 -23.78 -7.07
N GLY A 425 -4.65 -24.91 -6.48
CA GLY A 425 -4.06 -26.22 -6.83
C GLY A 425 -4.33 -26.72 -8.26
N ARG A 426 -5.14 -26.00 -9.05
CA ARG A 426 -5.30 -26.26 -10.50
C ARG A 426 -4.12 -25.75 -11.33
N TYR A 427 -3.31 -24.85 -10.78
CA TYR A 427 -2.23 -24.17 -11.49
C TYR A 427 -0.87 -24.63 -11.03
N GLU A 428 0.04 -24.92 -11.97
CA GLU A 428 1.38 -25.49 -11.68
C GLU A 428 2.19 -24.69 -10.66
N PRO A 429 2.21 -23.34 -10.66
CA PRO A 429 3.02 -22.58 -9.71
C PRO A 429 2.62 -22.81 -8.23
N TYR A 430 1.37 -23.20 -7.98
CA TYR A 430 0.84 -23.31 -6.60
C TYR A 430 0.71 -24.76 -6.09
N LYS A 431 0.87 -25.75 -6.95
CA LYS A 431 0.63 -27.17 -6.59
C LYS A 431 1.45 -27.68 -5.41
N LYS A 432 2.67 -27.16 -5.24
CA LYS A 432 3.59 -27.56 -4.15
C LYS A 432 3.53 -26.63 -2.93
N LEU A 433 2.79 -25.53 -3.03
CA LEU A 433 2.62 -24.54 -1.98
C LEU A 433 1.39 -24.85 -1.14
N THR A 434 1.25 -24.17 -0.02
CA THR A 434 0.13 -24.30 0.92
C THR A 434 -0.62 -22.97 1.07
N GLY A 435 -1.73 -22.96 1.78
CA GLY A 435 -2.46 -21.75 2.12
C GLY A 435 -1.71 -20.80 3.06
N LEU A 436 -0.53 -21.16 3.55
CA LEU A 436 0.35 -20.29 4.36
C LEU A 436 1.43 -19.61 3.51
N ASP A 437 1.60 -20.02 2.26
CA ASP A 437 2.61 -19.47 1.38
C ASP A 437 2.08 -18.22 0.68
N GLU A 438 2.86 -17.14 0.70
CA GLU A 438 2.50 -15.82 0.16
C GLU A 438 1.92 -15.85 -1.27
N PRO A 439 2.45 -16.62 -2.25
CA PRO A 439 1.87 -16.70 -3.58
C PRO A 439 0.44 -17.27 -3.62
N VAL A 440 0.15 -18.23 -2.73
CA VAL A 440 -1.18 -18.84 -2.61
C VAL A 440 -2.13 -17.89 -1.89
N ILE A 441 -1.66 -17.22 -0.84
CA ILE A 441 -2.42 -16.19 -0.11
C ILE A 441 -2.87 -15.12 -1.10
N ARG A 442 -1.93 -14.58 -1.88
CA ARG A 442 -2.25 -13.57 -2.91
C ARG A 442 -3.27 -14.06 -3.92
N PHE A 443 -3.05 -15.24 -4.47
CA PHE A 443 -3.99 -15.82 -5.44
C PHE A 443 -5.42 -15.88 -4.88
N LEU A 444 -5.58 -16.34 -3.64
CA LEU A 444 -6.88 -16.49 -2.99
C LEU A 444 -7.53 -15.14 -2.64
N GLU A 445 -6.72 -14.17 -2.25
CA GLU A 445 -7.19 -12.82 -1.90
C GLU A 445 -7.51 -11.99 -3.15
N ASP A 446 -6.71 -12.12 -4.22
CA ASP A 446 -6.94 -11.42 -5.48
C ASP A 446 -8.22 -11.88 -6.18
N ASP A 447 -8.54 -13.16 -6.07
CA ASP A 447 -9.78 -13.72 -6.59
C ASP A 447 -11.01 -13.20 -5.83
N GLY A 448 -10.88 -12.94 -4.53
CA GLY A 448 -11.89 -12.35 -3.65
C GLY A 448 -12.95 -13.32 -3.14
N GLU A 449 -13.22 -14.45 -3.79
CA GLU A 449 -14.26 -15.41 -3.39
C GLU A 449 -14.05 -15.95 -1.97
N ILE A 450 -12.82 -16.29 -1.62
CA ILE A 450 -12.51 -16.80 -0.28
C ILE A 450 -12.57 -15.69 0.79
N VAL A 451 -12.32 -14.45 0.40
CA VAL A 451 -12.41 -13.29 1.29
C VAL A 451 -13.87 -13.03 1.65
N GLU A 452 -14.76 -13.02 0.65
CA GLU A 452 -16.20 -12.89 0.86
C GLU A 452 -16.74 -14.04 1.73
N PHE A 453 -16.34 -15.26 1.41
CA PHE A 453 -16.67 -16.44 2.22
C PHE A 453 -16.25 -16.26 3.68
N LEU A 454 -15.01 -15.80 3.95
CA LEU A 454 -14.53 -15.59 5.30
C LEU A 454 -15.21 -14.44 6.04
N GLN A 455 -15.68 -13.40 5.35
CA GLN A 455 -16.46 -12.33 6.00
C GLN A 455 -17.74 -12.89 6.63
N HIS A 456 -18.44 -13.78 5.95
CA HIS A 456 -19.62 -14.46 6.49
C HIS A 456 -19.27 -15.40 7.65
N VAL A 457 -18.15 -16.13 7.54
CA VAL A 457 -17.65 -17.00 8.60
C VAL A 457 -17.25 -16.19 9.84
N TYR A 458 -16.58 -15.05 9.68
CA TYR A 458 -16.21 -14.16 10.78
C TYR A 458 -17.45 -13.65 11.54
N ALA A 459 -18.47 -13.19 10.83
CA ALA A 459 -19.70 -12.72 11.46
C ALA A 459 -20.38 -13.81 12.30
N LEU A 460 -20.42 -15.04 11.77
CA LEU A 460 -20.97 -16.19 12.47
C LEU A 460 -20.09 -16.58 13.68
N ALA A 461 -18.78 -16.68 13.50
CA ALA A 461 -17.83 -17.05 14.54
C ALA A 461 -17.86 -16.03 15.70
N ASP A 462 -17.85 -14.74 15.38
CA ASP A 462 -17.92 -13.66 16.38
C ASP A 462 -19.13 -13.79 17.30
N HIS A 463 -20.30 -14.02 16.70
CA HIS A 463 -21.54 -14.19 17.48
C HIS A 463 -21.44 -15.40 18.41
N HIS A 464 -20.92 -16.52 17.93
CA HIS A 464 -20.85 -17.76 18.70
C HIS A 464 -19.74 -17.72 19.74
N VAL A 465 -18.56 -17.20 19.45
CA VAL A 465 -17.48 -17.04 20.42
C VAL A 465 -17.93 -16.13 21.58
N ALA A 466 -18.49 -14.96 21.27
CA ALA A 466 -19.03 -14.06 22.28
C ALA A 466 -20.07 -14.75 23.17
N ARG A 467 -20.97 -15.53 22.56
CA ARG A 467 -22.02 -16.25 23.29
C ARG A 467 -21.46 -17.39 24.15
N TYR A 468 -20.42 -18.09 23.68
CA TYR A 468 -19.75 -19.15 24.44
C TYR A 468 -19.03 -18.58 25.65
N ILE A 469 -18.31 -17.44 25.50
CA ILE A 469 -17.68 -16.72 26.61
C ILE A 469 -18.75 -16.34 27.64
N GLN A 470 -19.85 -15.70 27.20
CA GLN A 470 -20.93 -15.25 28.09
C GLN A 470 -21.56 -16.41 28.89
N ARG A 471 -21.64 -17.61 28.27
CA ARG A 471 -22.24 -18.79 28.92
C ARG A 471 -21.24 -19.64 29.70
N GLY A 472 -19.96 -19.25 29.75
CA GLY A 472 -18.91 -19.99 30.45
C GLY A 472 -18.58 -21.35 29.82
N PHE A 473 -18.81 -21.50 28.49
CA PHE A 473 -18.36 -22.69 27.76
C PHE A 473 -16.85 -22.62 27.54
N THR A 474 -16.21 -23.78 27.51
CA THR A 474 -14.76 -23.86 27.58
C THR A 474 -14.16 -24.54 26.33
N SER A 475 -14.98 -24.97 25.36
CA SER A 475 -14.53 -25.56 24.10
C SER A 475 -15.44 -25.17 22.94
N LEU A 476 -14.83 -24.75 21.82
CA LEU A 476 -15.52 -24.49 20.56
C LEU A 476 -14.59 -24.90 19.40
N MET A 477 -15.14 -25.55 18.38
CA MET A 477 -14.37 -26.06 17.25
C MET A 477 -14.87 -25.48 15.93
N PHE A 478 -13.94 -25.09 15.06
CA PHE A 478 -14.20 -24.72 13.67
C PHE A 478 -13.31 -25.56 12.74
N CYS A 479 -13.88 -26.12 11.68
CA CYS A 479 -13.15 -26.93 10.71
C CYS A 479 -13.34 -26.38 9.30
N PHE A 480 -12.27 -26.29 8.55
CA PHE A 480 -12.26 -25.86 7.15
C PHE A 480 -11.81 -27.02 6.25
N GLY A 481 -12.67 -27.43 5.33
CA GLY A 481 -12.41 -28.54 4.42
C GLY A 481 -12.24 -28.09 2.98
N CYS A 482 -11.23 -28.65 2.29
CA CYS A 482 -11.15 -28.60 0.84
C CYS A 482 -10.76 -29.95 0.28
N THR A 483 -10.63 -30.12 -1.06
CA THR A 483 -10.38 -31.43 -1.67
C THR A 483 -9.06 -32.04 -1.19
N GLY A 484 -7.97 -31.26 -1.17
CA GLY A 484 -6.62 -31.70 -0.80
C GLY A 484 -6.19 -31.31 0.61
N GLY A 485 -6.92 -30.44 1.31
CA GLY A 485 -6.51 -29.94 2.62
C GLY A 485 -5.25 -29.06 2.60
N GLN A 486 -4.89 -28.47 1.45
CA GLN A 486 -3.56 -27.86 1.25
C GLN A 486 -3.59 -26.34 1.10
N HIS A 487 -4.56 -25.77 0.39
CA HIS A 487 -4.60 -24.34 0.04
C HIS A 487 -5.73 -23.63 0.78
N ARG A 488 -6.96 -23.68 0.23
CA ARG A 488 -8.14 -22.92 0.69
C ARG A 488 -8.50 -23.19 2.15
N SER A 489 -8.51 -24.45 2.57
CA SER A 489 -8.80 -24.82 3.96
C SER A 489 -7.73 -24.33 4.93
N VAL A 490 -6.46 -24.39 4.55
CA VAL A 490 -5.32 -23.92 5.35
C VAL A 490 -5.40 -22.40 5.53
N TYR A 491 -5.57 -21.67 4.43
CA TYR A 491 -5.78 -20.22 4.43
C TYR A 491 -6.95 -19.81 5.35
N SER A 492 -8.12 -20.44 5.14
CA SER A 492 -9.33 -20.08 5.90
C SER A 492 -9.19 -20.38 7.40
N ALA A 493 -8.60 -21.52 7.75
CA ALA A 493 -8.39 -21.88 9.15
C ALA A 493 -7.43 -20.93 9.85
N GLN A 494 -6.31 -20.56 9.21
CA GLN A 494 -5.35 -19.62 9.74
C GLN A 494 -5.98 -18.25 10.02
N HIS A 495 -6.67 -17.71 9.02
CA HIS A 495 -7.26 -16.37 9.14
C HIS A 495 -8.41 -16.30 10.14
N LEU A 496 -9.24 -17.36 10.28
CA LEU A 496 -10.26 -17.36 11.32
C LEU A 496 -9.63 -17.42 12.71
N ALA A 497 -8.59 -18.22 12.90
CA ALA A 497 -7.92 -18.34 14.19
C ALA A 497 -7.29 -17.01 14.64
N GLU A 498 -6.59 -16.35 13.72
CA GLU A 498 -6.01 -15.02 13.96
C GLU A 498 -7.09 -13.98 14.29
N HIS A 499 -8.19 -13.96 13.53
CA HIS A 499 -9.32 -13.05 13.74
C HIS A 499 -9.94 -13.23 15.15
N ILE A 500 -10.19 -14.49 15.56
CA ILE A 500 -10.77 -14.77 16.88
C ILE A 500 -9.81 -14.35 18.00
N HIS A 501 -8.53 -14.69 17.87
CA HIS A 501 -7.50 -14.33 18.84
C HIS A 501 -7.35 -12.81 18.97
N GLU A 502 -7.24 -12.09 17.84
CA GLU A 502 -7.12 -10.63 17.82
C GLU A 502 -8.34 -9.93 18.43
N LYS A 503 -9.54 -10.48 18.20
CA LYS A 503 -10.79 -9.86 18.63
C LYS A 503 -11.15 -10.13 20.08
N PHE A 504 -10.94 -11.34 20.57
CA PHE A 504 -11.41 -11.80 21.87
C PHE A 504 -10.30 -12.02 22.89
N GLY A 505 -9.02 -12.01 22.48
CA GLY A 505 -7.87 -12.24 23.36
C GLY A 505 -7.82 -13.63 24.01
N ILE A 506 -8.59 -14.59 23.51
CA ILE A 506 -8.66 -15.95 24.06
C ILE A 506 -7.63 -16.87 23.41
N GLU A 507 -7.35 -18.03 24.04
CA GLU A 507 -6.50 -19.06 23.46
C GLU A 507 -7.16 -19.65 22.20
N VAL A 508 -6.39 -19.74 21.11
CA VAL A 508 -6.80 -20.40 19.87
C VAL A 508 -5.75 -21.41 19.44
N GLN A 509 -6.17 -22.66 19.30
CA GLN A 509 -5.35 -23.76 18.83
C GLN A 509 -5.62 -24.02 17.33
N ILE A 510 -4.57 -23.99 16.51
CA ILE A 510 -4.65 -24.18 15.05
C ILE A 510 -4.02 -25.53 14.70
N VAL A 511 -4.71 -26.32 13.87
CA VAL A 511 -4.21 -27.58 13.35
C VAL A 511 -4.41 -27.66 11.84
N HIS A 512 -3.32 -27.57 11.10
CA HIS A 512 -3.31 -27.88 9.67
C HIS A 512 -2.97 -29.36 9.48
N ARG A 513 -4.00 -30.19 9.45
CA ARG A 513 -3.86 -31.66 9.54
C ARG A 513 -2.97 -32.24 8.44
N GLU A 514 -3.14 -31.77 7.20
CA GLU A 514 -2.44 -32.34 6.05
C GLU A 514 -0.97 -31.84 5.93
N GLN A 515 -0.64 -30.74 6.59
CA GLN A 515 0.71 -30.18 6.69
C GLN A 515 1.44 -30.62 7.96
N ASN A 516 0.73 -31.31 8.86
CA ASN A 516 1.24 -31.66 10.19
C ASN A 516 1.73 -30.43 11.00
N ILE A 517 1.01 -29.30 10.87
CA ILE A 517 1.31 -28.05 11.57
C ILE A 517 0.33 -27.88 12.72
N ARG A 518 0.86 -27.57 13.91
CA ARG A 518 0.08 -27.20 15.11
C ARG A 518 0.63 -25.91 15.67
N GLN A 519 -0.26 -25.01 16.04
CA GLN A 519 0.08 -23.71 16.59
C GLN A 519 -0.91 -23.34 17.69
N THR A 520 -0.44 -22.69 18.74
CA THR A 520 -1.30 -22.10 19.78
C THR A 520 -1.06 -20.61 19.82
N LEU A 521 -2.13 -19.83 19.73
CA LEU A 521 -2.16 -18.41 20.03
C LEU A 521 -2.60 -18.29 21.48
N GLU A 522 -1.67 -17.97 22.36
CA GLU A 522 -1.89 -17.93 23.82
C GLU A 522 -2.85 -16.79 24.19
N ALA A 523 -3.69 -17.01 25.21
CA ALA A 523 -4.59 -15.95 25.68
C ALA A 523 -3.82 -14.70 26.11
N VAL A 524 -4.35 -13.53 25.78
CA VAL A 524 -3.78 -12.25 26.22
C VAL A 524 -4.04 -12.09 27.72
N THR A 525 -3.00 -12.22 28.52
CA THR A 525 -3.07 -11.91 29.95
C THR A 525 -2.88 -10.41 30.13
N ASP A 526 -3.91 -9.71 30.61
CA ASP A 526 -3.74 -8.35 31.11
C ASP A 526 -2.69 -8.36 32.24
N LYS A 527 -1.54 -7.73 31.96
CA LYS A 527 -0.54 -7.41 33.00
C LYS A 527 -0.79 -6.03 33.55
#